data_935f4da3b67bff7b83f41d4b09ba6058
#
_entry.id   935f4da3b67bff7b83f41d4b09ba6058
#
_cell.length_a   1.000
_cell.length_b   1.000
_cell.length_c   1.000
_cell.angle_alpha   90.00
_cell.angle_beta   90.00
_cell.angle_gamma   90.00
#
_symmetry.space_group_name_H-M   'P 1'
#
loop_
_entity.id
_entity.type
_entity.pdbx_description
1 polymer ?
#
loop_
_entity_poly.entity_id
_entity_poly.type
_entity_poly.pdbx_seq_one_letter_code
_entity_poly.pdbx_strand_id
1 'polypeptide(L)'
;LYLHPQPRYSEDIDLVQINPGPIKPIMERLGEVLSWMPGKVTKQKRYNNTMLFRMESEIPPVQQIRLKVEINCYEHFNVLGLAKVPFSVSNKWFSGSCEITTYHLDELIGTKMRALYQRKKGRDLYDLQIALQQKDINVDNVLKCYNAYMEFVVEKAPTYKQFVANMEEKLADPEFIGDTEILLRSDADKFDATL
;
A
#
# COMPACT_ATOMS: atom_id res chain seq x y z
N LEU A 1 4.72 -3.80 -6.72
CA LEU A 1 6.02 -3.56 -7.36
C LEU A 1 6.99 -4.73 -7.21
N TYR A 2 7.20 -5.24 -6.00
CA TYR A 2 8.20 -6.26 -5.70
C TYR A 2 7.72 -7.70 -5.88
N LEU A 3 6.42 -7.94 -5.80
CA LEU A 3 5.81 -9.27 -5.88
C LEU A 3 5.30 -9.54 -7.30
N HIS A 4 5.79 -10.59 -7.92
CA HIS A 4 5.39 -11.00 -9.27
C HIS A 4 5.20 -12.52 -9.33
N PRO A 5 4.06 -13.03 -9.85
CA PRO A 5 2.87 -12.26 -10.23
C PRO A 5 2.25 -11.55 -9.02
N GLN A 6 1.47 -10.50 -9.28
CA GLN A 6 0.74 -9.83 -8.20
C GLN A 6 -0.26 -10.81 -7.56
N PRO A 7 -0.18 -11.06 -6.24
CA PRO A 7 -1.02 -12.07 -5.59
C PRO A 7 -2.49 -11.62 -5.44
N ARG A 8 -2.74 -10.32 -5.45
CA ARG A 8 -4.07 -9.72 -5.34
C ARG A 8 -4.20 -8.42 -6.13
N TYR A 9 -5.41 -7.97 -6.35
CA TYR A 9 -5.69 -6.66 -6.92
C TYR A 9 -5.32 -5.53 -5.96
N SER A 10 -4.84 -4.41 -6.52
CA SER A 10 -4.61 -3.15 -5.82
C SER A 10 -5.72 -2.17 -6.18
N GLU A 11 -6.24 -1.46 -5.17
CA GLU A 11 -7.36 -0.52 -5.35
C GLU A 11 -6.90 0.93 -5.46
N ASP A 12 -5.78 1.27 -4.80
CA ASP A 12 -5.33 2.64 -4.61
C ASP A 12 -3.87 2.80 -5.06
N ILE A 13 -3.49 4.03 -5.38
CA ILE A 13 -2.10 4.45 -5.55
C ILE A 13 -1.72 5.25 -4.31
N ASP A 14 -0.82 4.69 -3.50
CA ASP A 14 -0.31 5.33 -2.31
C ASP A 14 1.05 5.96 -2.58
N LEU A 15 1.16 7.26 -2.36
CA LEU A 15 2.37 8.05 -2.55
C LEU A 15 2.79 8.70 -1.22
N VAL A 16 4.08 8.97 -1.12
CA VAL A 16 4.64 9.77 -0.01
C VAL A 16 5.36 10.98 -0.59
N GLN A 17 5.07 12.15 -0.07
CA GLN A 17 5.81 13.35 -0.40
C GLN A 17 7.20 13.27 0.24
N ILE A 18 8.24 13.11 -0.56
CA ILE A 18 9.62 12.89 -0.08
C ILE A 18 10.14 14.11 0.70
N ASN A 19 9.97 15.30 0.14
CA ASN A 19 10.44 16.53 0.76
C ASN A 19 9.27 17.30 1.36
N PRO A 20 9.38 17.79 2.62
CA PRO A 20 8.35 18.65 3.19
C PRO A 20 8.19 19.94 2.37
N GLY A 21 6.96 20.36 2.17
CA GLY A 21 6.65 21.55 1.40
C GLY A 21 5.18 21.64 1.00
N PRO A 22 4.78 22.68 0.26
CA PRO A 22 3.41 22.83 -0.21
C PRO A 22 3.00 21.69 -1.12
N ILE A 23 1.88 21.04 -0.84
CA ILE A 23 1.35 19.91 -1.65
C ILE A 23 0.72 20.38 -2.97
N LYS A 24 0.32 21.64 -3.07
CA LYS A 24 -0.41 22.18 -4.22
C LYS A 24 0.28 21.91 -5.57
N PRO A 25 1.59 22.15 -5.77
CA PRO A 25 2.25 21.87 -7.05
C PRO A 25 2.18 20.37 -7.44
N ILE A 26 2.29 19.46 -6.46
CA ILE A 26 2.20 18.02 -6.70
C ILE A 26 0.78 17.65 -7.15
N MET A 27 -0.23 18.17 -6.46
CA MET A 27 -1.64 17.94 -6.80
C MET A 27 -2.02 18.50 -8.18
N GLU A 28 -1.49 19.69 -8.54
CA GLU A 28 -1.69 20.28 -9.85
C GLU A 28 -1.04 19.40 -10.92
N ARG A 29 0.21 18.99 -10.72
CA ARG A 29 0.91 18.13 -11.69
C ARG A 29 0.24 16.77 -11.87
N LEU A 30 -0.22 16.12 -10.80
CA LEU A 30 -1.01 14.90 -10.90
C LEU A 30 -2.33 15.12 -11.64
N GLY A 31 -3.01 16.25 -11.39
CA GLY A 31 -4.22 16.61 -12.10
C GLY A 31 -4.00 16.83 -13.61
N GLU A 32 -2.86 17.37 -14.01
CA GLU A 32 -2.46 17.51 -15.41
C GLU A 32 -2.20 16.15 -16.07
N VAL A 33 -1.36 15.32 -15.44
CA VAL A 33 -0.99 13.99 -15.94
C VAL A 33 -2.20 13.08 -16.08
N LEU A 34 -3.16 13.18 -15.15
CA LEU A 34 -4.38 12.38 -15.12
C LEU A 34 -5.60 13.14 -15.67
N SER A 35 -5.39 14.20 -16.47
CA SER A 35 -6.48 15.05 -17.01
C SER A 35 -7.44 14.29 -17.95
N TRP A 36 -6.97 13.19 -18.54
CA TRP A 36 -7.79 12.30 -19.37
C TRP A 36 -8.80 11.47 -18.57
N MET A 37 -8.66 11.41 -17.22
CA MET A 37 -9.61 10.72 -16.34
C MET A 37 -10.70 11.68 -15.87
N PRO A 38 -11.97 11.39 -16.12
CA PRO A 38 -13.08 12.22 -15.70
C PRO A 38 -13.38 12.12 -14.20
N GLY A 39 -14.29 12.95 -13.73
CA GLY A 39 -14.89 12.84 -12.40
C GLY A 39 -13.93 13.11 -11.24
N LYS A 40 -12.92 13.98 -11.43
CA LYS A 40 -11.93 14.30 -10.40
C LYS A 40 -12.56 15.00 -9.20
N VAL A 41 -12.34 14.45 -8.01
CA VAL A 41 -12.65 15.07 -6.71
C VAL A 41 -11.38 15.10 -5.87
N THR A 42 -11.08 16.25 -5.28
CA THR A 42 -9.91 16.43 -4.42
C THR A 42 -10.34 16.62 -2.97
N LYS A 43 -9.74 15.88 -2.05
CA LYS A 43 -9.90 16.07 -0.60
C LYS A 43 -8.55 16.37 0.01
N GLN A 44 -8.44 17.49 0.69
CA GLN A 44 -7.23 17.92 1.38
C GLN A 44 -7.42 17.76 2.89
N LYS A 45 -6.50 17.07 3.53
CA LYS A 45 -6.36 16.95 4.98
C LYS A 45 -4.94 17.35 5.36
N ARG A 46 -4.72 17.72 6.61
CA ARG A 46 -3.42 18.20 7.09
C ARG A 46 -2.24 17.28 6.72
N TYR A 47 -2.44 15.98 6.83
CA TYR A 47 -1.38 14.96 6.66
C TYR A 47 -1.59 14.04 5.47
N ASN A 48 -2.75 14.09 4.86
CA ASN A 48 -3.10 13.18 3.77
C ASN A 48 -3.97 13.88 2.73
N ASN A 49 -3.54 13.85 1.48
CA ASN A 49 -4.26 14.46 0.38
C ASN A 49 -4.72 13.38 -0.59
N THR A 50 -5.95 13.45 -1.03
CA THR A 50 -6.56 12.43 -1.87
C THR A 50 -7.08 13.05 -3.15
N MET A 51 -6.76 12.42 -4.28
CA MET A 51 -7.45 12.62 -5.56
C MET A 51 -8.26 11.37 -5.87
N LEU A 52 -9.53 11.57 -6.16
CA LEU A 52 -10.44 10.50 -6.54
C LEU A 52 -10.94 10.77 -7.96
N PHE A 53 -10.75 9.80 -8.84
CA PHE A 53 -11.30 9.80 -10.20
C PHE A 53 -12.41 8.78 -10.30
N ARG A 54 -13.47 9.08 -11.04
CA ARG A 54 -14.60 8.19 -11.29
C ARG A 54 -14.87 8.14 -12.77
N MET A 55 -14.96 6.95 -13.31
CA MET A 55 -15.27 6.72 -14.71
C MET A 55 -16.19 5.52 -14.84
N GLU A 56 -16.79 5.36 -15.99
CA GLU A 56 -17.61 4.21 -16.34
C GLU A 56 -16.83 3.29 -17.29
N SER A 57 -17.05 1.99 -17.18
CA SER A 57 -16.48 1.04 -18.14
C SER A 57 -17.14 1.24 -19.50
N GLU A 58 -16.38 1.11 -20.58
CA GLU A 58 -16.86 1.23 -21.96
C GLU A 58 -17.67 -0.01 -22.42
N ILE A 59 -17.46 -1.15 -21.75
CA ILE A 59 -18.04 -2.44 -22.15
C ILE A 59 -19.20 -2.80 -21.22
N PRO A 60 -20.39 -3.10 -21.74
CA PRO A 60 -21.51 -3.60 -20.94
C PRO A 60 -21.21 -4.92 -20.20
N PRO A 61 -21.77 -5.14 -19.00
CA PRO A 61 -22.56 -4.17 -18.22
C PRO A 61 -21.70 -3.01 -17.71
N VAL A 62 -22.20 -1.77 -17.88
CA VAL A 62 -21.46 -0.56 -17.46
C VAL A 62 -21.23 -0.61 -15.94
N GLN A 63 -19.96 -0.51 -15.56
CA GLN A 63 -19.55 -0.54 -14.16
C GLN A 63 -18.83 0.75 -13.79
N GLN A 64 -19.03 1.21 -12.57
CA GLN A 64 -18.32 2.36 -12.01
C GLN A 64 -16.90 1.95 -11.63
N ILE A 65 -15.92 2.56 -12.29
CA ILE A 65 -14.49 2.40 -11.98
C ILE A 65 -14.04 3.59 -11.16
N ARG A 66 -13.31 3.31 -10.09
CA ARG A 66 -12.76 4.34 -9.20
C ARG A 66 -11.25 4.16 -9.09
N LEU A 67 -10.51 5.21 -9.36
CA LEU A 67 -9.09 5.31 -9.01
C LEU A 67 -8.92 6.32 -7.89
N LYS A 68 -8.28 5.91 -6.81
CA LYS A 68 -7.91 6.78 -5.69
C LYS A 68 -6.38 6.92 -5.65
N VAL A 69 -5.90 8.15 -5.58
CA VAL A 69 -4.49 8.47 -5.34
C VAL A 69 -4.42 9.17 -3.98
N GLU A 70 -3.71 8.58 -3.04
CA GLU A 70 -3.45 9.15 -1.71
C GLU A 70 -2.00 9.58 -1.59
N ILE A 71 -1.77 10.75 -0.99
CA ILE A 71 -0.44 11.30 -0.78
C ILE A 71 -0.26 11.57 0.71
N ASN A 72 0.61 10.81 1.35
CA ASN A 72 1.06 11.07 2.72
C ASN A 72 2.00 12.29 2.68
N CYS A 73 1.64 13.34 3.43
CA CYS A 73 2.37 14.59 3.56
C CYS A 73 2.88 14.81 5.00
N TYR A 74 3.16 13.74 5.71
CA TYR A 74 3.59 13.77 7.10
C TYR A 74 4.87 12.99 7.34
N GLU A 75 5.01 11.82 6.73
CA GLU A 75 6.16 10.93 6.91
C GLU A 75 7.22 11.22 5.82
N HIS A 76 7.89 12.37 5.92
CA HIS A 76 8.90 12.82 4.94
C HIS A 76 10.27 12.19 5.16
N PHE A 77 10.35 10.97 5.67
CA PHE A 77 11.61 10.28 5.94
C PHE A 77 11.58 8.84 5.40
N ASN A 78 12.74 8.25 5.36
CA ASN A 78 12.95 6.84 5.11
C ASN A 78 14.09 6.33 5.99
N VAL A 79 14.14 5.04 6.25
CA VAL A 79 15.10 4.40 7.17
C VAL A 79 16.24 3.73 6.41
N LEU A 80 15.94 3.13 5.26
CA LEU A 80 16.89 2.35 4.45
C LEU A 80 17.29 3.06 3.15
N GLY A 81 16.79 4.28 2.92
CA GLY A 81 16.94 4.96 1.66
C GLY A 81 15.85 4.63 0.65
N LEU A 82 15.92 5.27 -0.51
CA LEU A 82 14.98 5.04 -1.60
C LEU A 82 15.58 4.08 -2.63
N ALA A 83 14.76 3.20 -3.17
CA ALA A 83 15.10 2.31 -4.26
C ALA A 83 14.42 2.75 -5.57
N LYS A 84 15.03 2.41 -6.69
CA LYS A 84 14.42 2.49 -8.01
C LYS A 84 14.07 1.09 -8.46
N VAL A 85 12.80 0.85 -8.71
CA VAL A 85 12.28 -0.45 -9.12
C VAL A 85 11.77 -0.37 -10.55
N PRO A 86 12.27 -1.21 -11.47
CA PRO A 86 11.75 -1.26 -12.82
C PRO A 86 10.30 -1.76 -12.79
N PHE A 87 9.45 -1.08 -13.54
CA PHE A 87 8.05 -1.43 -13.69
C PHE A 87 7.69 -1.48 -15.17
N SER A 88 7.03 -2.54 -15.59
CA SER A 88 6.56 -2.69 -16.96
C SER A 88 5.14 -3.22 -17.00
N VAL A 89 4.39 -2.75 -17.98
CA VAL A 89 3.06 -3.25 -18.31
C VAL A 89 3.03 -3.60 -19.78
N SER A 90 2.49 -4.75 -20.11
CA SER A 90 2.23 -5.15 -21.49
C SER A 90 0.91 -5.89 -21.57
N ASN A 91 -0.06 -5.30 -22.24
CA ASN A 91 -1.36 -5.90 -22.50
C ASN A 91 -1.91 -5.38 -23.84
N LYS A 92 -3.09 -5.83 -24.24
CA LYS A 92 -3.68 -5.46 -25.55
C LYS A 92 -4.04 -3.97 -25.69
N TRP A 93 -4.11 -3.20 -24.62
CA TRP A 93 -4.45 -1.78 -24.65
C TRP A 93 -3.25 -0.86 -24.45
N PHE A 94 -2.24 -1.33 -23.70
CA PHE A 94 -1.10 -0.48 -23.35
C PHE A 94 0.14 -1.32 -23.10
N SER A 95 1.28 -0.81 -23.56
CA SER A 95 2.60 -1.33 -23.22
C SER A 95 3.54 -0.18 -22.89
N GLY A 96 4.27 -0.32 -21.80
CA GLY A 96 5.21 0.71 -21.34
C GLY A 96 6.06 0.23 -20.19
N SER A 97 7.16 0.93 -19.95
CA SER A 97 8.07 0.67 -18.85
C SER A 97 8.59 1.98 -18.27
N CYS A 98 8.88 1.97 -16.98
CA CYS A 98 9.50 3.09 -16.26
C CYS A 98 10.26 2.57 -15.03
N GLU A 99 11.01 3.44 -14.38
CA GLU A 99 11.51 3.20 -13.02
C GLU A 99 10.64 3.94 -12.01
N ILE A 100 10.20 3.24 -10.98
CA ILE A 100 9.42 3.82 -9.88
C ILE A 100 10.33 3.99 -8.68
N THR A 101 10.43 5.24 -8.19
CA THR A 101 11.09 5.52 -6.90
C THR A 101 10.16 5.09 -5.77
N THR A 102 10.65 4.22 -4.90
CA THR A 102 9.90 3.65 -3.78
C THR A 102 10.84 3.36 -2.60
N TYR A 103 10.29 2.91 -1.48
CA TYR A 103 11.09 2.40 -0.36
C TYR A 103 11.72 1.04 -0.69
N HIS A 104 12.79 0.69 0.03
CA HIS A 104 13.30 -0.67 0.08
C HIS A 104 12.20 -1.65 0.49
N LEU A 105 12.27 -2.90 0.01
CA LEU A 105 11.24 -3.90 0.33
C LEU A 105 11.12 -4.12 1.84
N ASP A 106 12.24 -4.28 2.56
CA ASP A 106 12.23 -4.44 4.03
C ASP A 106 11.54 -3.27 4.73
N GLU A 107 11.72 -2.06 4.23
CA GLU A 107 11.06 -0.87 4.77
C GLU A 107 9.56 -0.88 4.50
N LEU A 108 9.13 -1.27 3.29
CA LEU A 108 7.70 -1.46 2.98
C LEU A 108 7.07 -2.53 3.89
N ILE A 109 7.79 -3.63 4.16
CA ILE A 109 7.33 -4.66 5.09
C ILE A 109 7.22 -4.11 6.51
N GLY A 110 8.19 -3.32 6.97
CA GLY A 110 8.13 -2.66 8.29
C GLY A 110 6.94 -1.72 8.43
N THR A 111 6.65 -0.89 7.40
CA THR A 111 5.46 -0.03 7.38
C THR A 111 4.17 -0.84 7.30
N LYS A 112 4.18 -1.99 6.62
CA LYS A 112 3.04 -2.91 6.55
C LYS A 112 2.78 -3.58 7.91
N MET A 113 3.81 -3.98 8.65
CA MET A 113 3.67 -4.48 10.02
C MET A 113 3.05 -3.42 10.94
N ARG A 114 3.46 -2.15 10.81
CA ARG A 114 2.82 -1.04 11.54
C ARG A 114 1.34 -0.93 11.17
N ALA A 115 1.01 -0.93 9.89
CA ALA A 115 -0.37 -0.86 9.44
C ALA A 115 -1.20 -2.03 9.99
N LEU A 116 -0.66 -3.25 9.96
CA LEU A 116 -1.27 -4.44 10.51
C LEU A 116 -1.56 -4.31 12.02
N TYR A 117 -0.65 -3.71 12.78
CA TYR A 117 -0.87 -3.45 14.20
C TYR A 117 -1.97 -2.38 14.43
N GLN A 118 -1.92 -1.28 13.68
CA GLN A 118 -2.76 -0.10 13.90
C GLN A 118 -4.19 -0.21 13.36
N ARG A 119 -4.40 -1.03 12.30
CA ARG A 119 -5.71 -1.20 11.66
C ARG A 119 -6.09 -2.65 11.51
N LYS A 120 -7.39 -2.90 11.33
CA LYS A 120 -7.94 -4.24 11.19
C LYS A 120 -8.23 -4.54 9.72
N LYS A 121 -7.17 -4.91 8.97
CA LYS A 121 -7.24 -5.26 7.55
C LYS A 121 -6.45 -6.54 7.28
N GLY A 122 -7.17 -7.63 6.99
CA GLY A 122 -6.57 -8.95 6.76
C GLY A 122 -5.58 -8.98 5.59
N ARG A 123 -5.82 -8.15 4.57
CA ARG A 123 -4.91 -8.00 3.44
C ARG A 123 -3.50 -7.53 3.81
N ASP A 124 -3.33 -6.84 4.94
CA ASP A 124 -2.00 -6.46 5.41
C ASP A 124 -1.21 -7.67 5.89
N LEU A 125 -1.88 -8.63 6.55
CA LEU A 125 -1.28 -9.92 6.95
C LEU A 125 -0.96 -10.79 5.74
N TYR A 126 -1.89 -10.88 4.78
CA TYR A 126 -1.69 -11.61 3.53
C TYR A 126 -0.47 -11.08 2.74
N ASP A 127 -0.36 -9.76 2.57
CA ASP A 127 0.78 -9.16 1.88
C ASP A 127 2.11 -9.49 2.58
N LEU A 128 2.14 -9.52 3.92
CA LEU A 128 3.31 -9.92 4.70
C LEU A 128 3.65 -11.39 4.47
N GLN A 129 2.67 -12.29 4.54
CA GLN A 129 2.85 -13.72 4.32
C GLN A 129 3.48 -13.98 2.94
N ILE A 130 2.89 -13.41 1.88
CA ILE A 130 3.41 -13.60 0.52
C ILE A 130 4.81 -13.00 0.35
N ALA A 131 5.09 -11.85 0.94
CA ALA A 131 6.41 -11.24 0.87
C ALA A 131 7.47 -12.12 1.54
N LEU A 132 7.19 -12.66 2.73
CA LEU A 132 8.09 -13.56 3.45
C LEU A 132 8.33 -14.89 2.72
N GLN A 133 7.33 -15.39 1.98
CA GLN A 133 7.47 -16.63 1.21
C GLN A 133 8.26 -16.44 -0.10
N GLN A 134 8.12 -15.28 -0.74
CA GLN A 134 8.65 -15.06 -2.11
C GLN A 134 9.97 -14.29 -2.15
N LYS A 135 10.37 -13.66 -1.08
CA LYS A 135 11.51 -12.75 -1.06
C LYS A 135 12.45 -13.05 0.11
N ASP A 136 13.71 -12.77 -0.14
CA ASP A 136 14.72 -12.74 0.92
C ASP A 136 14.56 -11.42 1.69
N ILE A 137 14.02 -11.52 2.90
CA ILE A 137 13.69 -10.40 3.77
C ILE A 137 14.68 -10.33 4.93
N ASN A 138 15.31 -9.19 5.11
CA ASN A 138 16.14 -8.94 6.28
C ASN A 138 15.27 -8.50 7.47
N VAL A 139 15.02 -9.42 8.38
CA VAL A 139 14.15 -9.22 9.55
C VAL A 139 14.64 -8.08 10.45
N ASP A 140 15.95 -7.91 10.62
CA ASP A 140 16.49 -6.80 11.43
C ASP A 140 16.18 -5.44 10.80
N ASN A 141 16.28 -5.32 9.48
CA ASN A 141 15.88 -4.12 8.76
C ASN A 141 14.36 -3.87 8.91
N VAL A 142 13.54 -4.91 8.78
CA VAL A 142 12.09 -4.81 8.96
C VAL A 142 11.73 -4.28 10.35
N LEU A 143 12.33 -4.86 11.39
CA LEU A 143 12.09 -4.45 12.78
C LEU A 143 12.60 -3.03 13.05
N LYS A 144 13.75 -2.67 12.50
CA LYS A 144 14.30 -1.30 12.57
C LYS A 144 13.31 -0.29 11.95
N CYS A 145 12.78 -0.58 10.77
CA CYS A 145 11.82 0.27 10.09
C CYS A 145 10.49 0.32 10.87
N TYR A 146 9.95 -0.84 11.29
CA TYR A 146 8.75 -0.91 12.10
C TYR A 146 8.84 0.00 13.34
N ASN A 147 9.92 -0.12 14.10
CA ASN A 147 10.13 0.69 15.31
C ASN A 147 10.22 2.18 14.96
N ALA A 148 11.00 2.58 13.97
CA ALA A 148 11.14 3.98 13.56
C ALA A 148 9.79 4.61 13.16
N TYR A 149 8.99 3.90 12.37
CA TYR A 149 7.67 4.38 11.95
C TYR A 149 6.63 4.34 13.08
N MET A 150 6.73 3.40 14.03
CA MET A 150 5.88 3.39 15.21
C MET A 150 6.21 4.55 16.15
N GLU A 151 7.48 4.77 16.46
CA GLU A 151 7.94 5.84 17.36
C GLU A 151 7.66 7.24 16.79
N PHE A 152 7.57 7.38 15.48
CA PHE A 152 7.16 8.63 14.86
C PHE A 152 5.69 9.00 15.15
N VAL A 153 4.84 8.01 15.40
CA VAL A 153 3.40 8.21 15.63
C VAL A 153 3.03 8.10 17.10
N VAL A 154 3.71 7.24 17.85
CA VAL A 154 3.48 6.98 19.26
C VAL A 154 4.79 7.11 20.04
N GLU A 155 4.71 7.50 21.30
CA GLU A 155 5.89 7.74 22.15
C GLU A 155 6.77 6.49 22.29
N LYS A 156 6.16 5.30 22.26
CA LYS A 156 6.85 4.01 22.40
C LYS A 156 6.21 2.94 21.54
N ALA A 157 7.03 2.26 20.74
CA ALA A 157 6.58 1.12 19.95
C ALA A 157 6.03 -0.01 20.86
N PRO A 158 5.00 -0.75 20.41
CA PRO A 158 4.46 -1.88 21.14
C PRO A 158 5.51 -2.96 21.38
N THR A 159 5.45 -3.56 22.56
CA THR A 159 6.26 -4.73 22.88
C THR A 159 5.80 -5.96 22.06
N TYR A 160 6.68 -6.94 21.91
CA TYR A 160 6.33 -8.21 21.27
C TYR A 160 5.03 -8.82 21.84
N LYS A 161 4.89 -8.85 23.18
CA LYS A 161 3.68 -9.39 23.84
C LYS A 161 2.41 -8.61 23.43
N GLN A 162 2.50 -7.30 23.33
CA GLN A 162 1.37 -6.46 22.88
C GLN A 162 1.04 -6.70 21.40
N PHE A 163 2.07 -6.87 20.57
CA PHE A 163 1.86 -7.15 19.15
C PHE A 163 1.17 -8.50 18.96
N VAL A 164 1.65 -9.56 19.65
CA VAL A 164 1.04 -10.90 19.59
C VAL A 164 -0.41 -10.88 20.07
N ALA A 165 -0.70 -10.28 21.23
CA ALA A 165 -2.07 -10.18 21.73
C ALA A 165 -3.01 -9.44 20.76
N ASN A 166 -2.53 -8.37 20.12
CA ASN A 166 -3.29 -7.66 19.08
C ASN A 166 -3.56 -8.55 17.85
N MET A 167 -2.60 -9.39 17.47
CA MET A 167 -2.78 -10.33 16.35
C MET A 167 -3.74 -11.47 16.70
N GLU A 168 -3.66 -12.04 17.90
CA GLU A 168 -4.59 -13.07 18.37
C GLU A 168 -6.05 -12.56 18.36
N GLU A 169 -6.27 -11.32 18.84
CA GLU A 169 -7.60 -10.69 18.77
C GLU A 169 -8.10 -10.54 17.32
N LYS A 170 -7.23 -10.11 16.39
CA LYS A 170 -7.58 -9.93 14.99
C LYS A 170 -7.85 -11.26 14.28
N LEU A 171 -7.06 -12.29 14.56
CA LEU A 171 -7.23 -13.62 13.98
C LEU A 171 -8.50 -14.33 14.47
N ALA A 172 -9.04 -13.94 15.62
CA ALA A 172 -10.33 -14.43 16.11
C ALA A 172 -11.54 -13.77 15.38
N ASP A 173 -11.32 -12.74 14.56
CA ASP A 173 -12.38 -12.02 13.86
C ASP A 173 -12.55 -12.51 12.41
N PRO A 174 -13.72 -13.08 12.07
CA PRO A 174 -14.02 -13.54 10.71
C PRO A 174 -13.96 -12.42 9.65
N GLU A 175 -14.29 -11.17 10.00
CA GLU A 175 -14.21 -10.05 9.05
C GLU A 175 -12.76 -9.72 8.69
N PHE A 176 -11.85 -9.85 9.66
CA PHE A 176 -10.42 -9.68 9.41
C PHE A 176 -9.89 -10.76 8.47
N ILE A 177 -10.25 -12.02 8.69
CA ILE A 177 -9.82 -13.14 7.85
C ILE A 177 -10.40 -13.01 6.44
N GLY A 178 -11.70 -12.66 6.31
CA GLY A 178 -12.39 -12.52 5.02
C GLY A 178 -12.04 -11.27 4.22
N ASP A 179 -11.38 -10.27 4.80
CA ASP A 179 -11.07 -8.98 4.12
C ASP A 179 -10.22 -9.15 2.84
N THR A 180 -9.49 -10.26 2.73
CA THR A 180 -8.60 -10.53 1.60
C THR A 180 -9.32 -11.18 0.43
N GLU A 181 -10.33 -12.00 0.67
CA GLU A 181 -10.94 -12.89 -0.34
C GLU A 181 -11.45 -12.16 -1.58
N ILE A 182 -12.04 -10.97 -1.41
CA ILE A 182 -12.59 -10.16 -2.51
C ILE A 182 -11.48 -9.64 -3.44
N LEU A 183 -10.26 -9.52 -2.94
CA LEU A 183 -9.13 -8.96 -3.66
C LEU A 183 -8.22 -10.02 -4.27
N LEU A 184 -8.40 -11.29 -3.92
CA LEU A 184 -7.57 -12.37 -4.47
C LEU A 184 -7.81 -12.53 -5.97
N ARG A 185 -6.74 -12.80 -6.68
CA ARG A 185 -6.82 -13.27 -8.07
C ARG A 185 -7.29 -14.73 -8.07
N SER A 186 -7.96 -15.14 -9.14
CA SER A 186 -8.47 -16.52 -9.28
C SER A 186 -7.37 -17.59 -9.29
N ASP A 187 -6.14 -17.17 -9.60
CA ASP A 187 -4.92 -18.01 -9.69
C ASP A 187 -3.98 -17.82 -8.47
N ALA A 188 -4.38 -17.02 -7.49
CA ALA A 188 -3.57 -16.76 -6.30
C ALA A 188 -3.77 -17.84 -5.23
N ASP A 189 -2.71 -18.06 -4.45
CA ASP A 189 -2.79 -18.90 -3.25
C ASP A 189 -3.80 -18.30 -2.26
N LYS A 190 -4.64 -19.16 -1.70
CA LYS A 190 -5.59 -18.72 -0.68
C LYS A 190 -4.85 -18.32 0.58
N PHE A 191 -5.40 -17.34 1.26
CA PHE A 191 -4.89 -16.94 2.57
C PHE A 191 -5.05 -18.11 3.56
N ASP A 192 -3.95 -18.50 4.17
CA ASP A 192 -3.93 -19.49 5.25
C ASP A 192 -3.54 -18.80 6.56
N ALA A 193 -4.51 -18.63 7.44
CA ALA A 193 -4.34 -17.99 8.74
C ALA A 193 -3.69 -18.93 9.78
N THR A 194 -3.40 -20.19 9.42
CA THR A 194 -2.83 -21.19 10.34
C THR A 194 -1.31 -21.30 10.24
N LEU A 195 -0.68 -20.59 9.29
CA LEU A 195 0.77 -20.45 9.16
C LEU A 195 1.28 -19.25 9.95
#